data_3b8a66570d8804228941e53eda4d051d
#
_entry.id   3b8a66570d8804228941e53eda4d051d
#
_cell.length_a   1.000
_cell.length_b   1.000
_cell.length_c   1.000
_cell.angle_alpha   90.00
_cell.angle_beta   90.00
_cell.angle_gamma   90.00
#
_symmetry.space_group_name_H-M   'P 1'
#
loop_
_entity.id
_entity.type
_entity.pdbx_description
1 polymer ?
#
loop_
_entity_poly.entity_id
_entity_poly.type
_entity_poly.pdbx_seq_one_letter_code
_entity_poly.pdbx_strand_id
1 'polypeptide(L)'
;MTNTFSVWLLAARLRTLPLACSSILLGSGLAASRGAFDGAIMGLSLLTAILLQILSNLANDYGDAVSGADNGERIGPQRAVVSGLITRHQMCVAMGLTALAAVVSGLSLLVCAFG
;
A
#
# COMPACT_ATOMS: atom_id res chain seq x y z
N MET A 1 6.24 4.08 24.25
CA MET A 1 7.09 4.92 23.40
C MET A 1 6.95 4.49 21.94
N THR A 2 6.63 5.43 21.06
CA THR A 2 6.45 5.16 19.65
C THR A 2 7.79 5.20 18.94
N ASN A 3 8.19 4.10 18.28
CA ASN A 3 9.41 4.11 17.49
C ASN A 3 9.08 4.40 16.02
N THR A 4 10.12 4.67 15.23
CA THR A 4 9.95 5.03 13.82
C THR A 4 9.23 3.94 13.02
N PHE A 5 9.56 2.67 13.30
CA PHE A 5 8.93 1.55 12.60
C PHE A 5 7.43 1.50 12.86
N SER A 6 7.02 1.68 14.13
CA SER A 6 5.59 1.70 14.49
C SER A 6 4.84 2.82 13.79
N VAL A 7 5.47 4.01 13.65
CA VAL A 7 4.85 5.15 12.98
C VAL A 7 4.61 4.82 11.49
N TRP A 8 5.58 4.21 10.83
CA TRP A 8 5.43 3.83 9.43
C TRP A 8 4.36 2.75 9.23
N LEU A 9 4.30 1.77 10.15
CA LEU A 9 3.23 0.75 10.09
C LEU A 9 1.86 1.38 10.25
N LEU A 10 1.74 2.37 11.13
CA LEU A 10 0.48 3.09 11.31
C LEU A 10 0.11 3.88 10.06
N ALA A 11 1.07 4.55 9.43
CA ALA A 11 0.84 5.31 8.20
C ALA A 11 0.44 4.39 7.05
N ALA A 12 1.04 3.21 6.97
CA ALA A 12 0.72 2.23 5.94
C ALA A 12 -0.64 1.57 6.13
N ARG A 13 -1.21 1.64 7.34
CA ARG A 13 -2.54 1.13 7.67
C ARG A 13 -2.71 -0.33 7.29
N LEU A 14 -1.89 -1.18 7.93
CA LEU A 14 -1.82 -2.60 7.57
C LEU A 14 -3.16 -3.33 7.63
N ARG A 15 -4.10 -2.87 8.46
CA ARG A 15 -5.41 -3.52 8.55
C ARG A 15 -6.27 -3.36 7.30
N THR A 16 -5.86 -2.50 6.35
CA THR A 16 -6.56 -2.39 5.06
C THR A 16 -6.04 -3.37 4.02
N LEU A 17 -4.90 -4.03 4.28
CA LEU A 17 -4.27 -4.93 3.32
C LEU A 17 -5.07 -6.20 3.02
N PRO A 18 -5.73 -6.86 4.00
CA PRO A 18 -6.55 -8.03 3.68
C PRO A 18 -7.63 -7.74 2.65
N LEU A 19 -8.25 -6.56 2.72
CA LEU A 19 -9.25 -6.16 1.75
C LEU A 19 -8.64 -6.00 0.36
N ALA A 20 -7.46 -5.39 0.26
CA ALA A 20 -6.77 -5.22 -1.02
C ALA A 20 -6.38 -6.57 -1.65
N CYS A 21 -6.07 -7.57 -0.82
CA CYS A 21 -5.64 -8.88 -1.29
C CYS A 21 -6.80 -9.81 -1.62
N SER A 22 -8.00 -9.53 -1.12
CA SER A 22 -9.12 -10.48 -1.19
C SER A 22 -9.51 -10.84 -2.61
N SER A 23 -9.57 -9.87 -3.53
CA SER A 23 -9.94 -10.11 -4.92
C SER A 23 -8.90 -10.96 -5.66
N ILE A 24 -7.63 -10.77 -5.32
CA ILE A 24 -6.55 -11.53 -5.94
C ILE A 24 -6.59 -12.98 -5.47
N LEU A 25 -6.83 -13.19 -4.18
CA LEU A 25 -6.96 -14.55 -3.65
C LEU A 25 -8.17 -15.26 -4.24
N LEU A 26 -9.29 -14.57 -4.39
CA LEU A 26 -10.48 -15.13 -5.01
C LEU A 26 -10.21 -15.49 -6.48
N GLY A 27 -9.61 -14.57 -7.25
CA GLY A 27 -9.29 -14.81 -8.66
C GLY A 27 -8.30 -15.95 -8.82
N SER A 28 -7.30 -16.05 -7.94
CA SER A 28 -6.32 -17.15 -7.97
C SER A 28 -6.97 -18.48 -7.66
N GLY A 29 -7.93 -18.50 -6.71
CA GLY A 29 -8.69 -19.70 -6.40
C GLY A 29 -9.53 -20.17 -7.58
N LEU A 30 -10.18 -19.24 -8.29
CA LEU A 30 -10.93 -19.56 -9.50
C LEU A 30 -10.02 -20.10 -10.59
N ALA A 31 -8.84 -19.50 -10.77
CA ALA A 31 -7.86 -20.01 -11.75
C ALA A 31 -7.41 -21.42 -11.39
N ALA A 32 -7.17 -21.69 -10.11
CA ALA A 32 -6.79 -23.02 -9.64
C ALA A 32 -7.88 -24.04 -9.95
N SER A 33 -9.15 -23.68 -9.78
CA SER A 33 -10.27 -24.59 -10.06
C SER A 33 -10.37 -24.96 -11.53
N ARG A 34 -9.76 -24.15 -12.42
CA ARG A 34 -9.76 -24.41 -13.87
C ARG A 34 -8.41 -24.90 -14.36
N GLY A 35 -7.49 -25.25 -13.46
CA GLY A 35 -6.17 -25.73 -13.83
C GLY A 35 -5.24 -24.66 -14.40
N ALA A 36 -5.55 -23.37 -14.18
CA ALA A 36 -4.79 -22.25 -14.72
C ALA A 36 -4.04 -21.45 -13.64
N PHE A 37 -3.86 -22.01 -12.46
CA PHE A 37 -3.15 -21.33 -11.36
C PHE A 37 -1.67 -21.15 -11.69
N ASP A 38 -1.17 -19.94 -11.42
CA ASP A 38 0.26 -19.63 -11.56
C ASP A 38 0.70 -18.87 -10.29
N GLY A 39 1.61 -19.49 -9.54
CA GLY A 39 2.09 -18.93 -8.27
C GLY A 39 2.83 -17.62 -8.45
N ALA A 40 3.59 -17.47 -9.54
CA ALA A 40 4.31 -16.22 -9.81
C ALA A 40 3.33 -15.09 -10.10
N ILE A 41 2.30 -15.34 -10.86
CA ILE A 41 1.27 -14.33 -11.16
C ILE A 41 0.53 -13.95 -9.87
N MET A 42 0.14 -14.93 -9.06
CA MET A 42 -0.51 -14.65 -7.78
C MET A 42 0.39 -13.82 -6.87
N GLY A 43 1.66 -14.23 -6.72
CA GLY A 43 2.60 -13.54 -5.84
C GLY A 43 2.87 -12.09 -6.28
N LEU A 44 3.12 -11.88 -7.57
CA LEU A 44 3.34 -10.53 -8.10
C LEU A 44 2.08 -9.68 -8.02
N SER A 45 0.92 -10.27 -8.24
CA SER A 45 -0.36 -9.54 -8.10
C SER A 45 -0.58 -9.11 -6.66
N LEU A 46 -0.33 -9.98 -5.69
CA LEU A 46 -0.43 -9.64 -4.26
C LEU A 46 0.55 -8.54 -3.90
N LEU A 47 1.80 -8.67 -4.32
CA LEU A 47 2.82 -7.66 -4.03
C LEU A 47 2.43 -6.30 -4.62
N THR A 48 2.00 -6.28 -5.87
CA THR A 48 1.59 -5.03 -6.52
C THR A 48 0.39 -4.41 -5.82
N ALA A 49 -0.62 -5.21 -5.47
CA ALA A 49 -1.80 -4.71 -4.77
C ALA A 49 -1.44 -4.16 -3.38
N ILE A 50 -0.57 -4.83 -2.65
CA ILE A 50 -0.12 -4.37 -1.34
C ILE A 50 0.62 -3.05 -1.47
N LEU A 51 1.55 -2.93 -2.43
CA LEU A 51 2.31 -1.71 -2.66
C LEU A 51 1.40 -0.55 -3.05
N LEU A 52 0.42 -0.78 -3.92
CA LEU A 52 -0.53 0.26 -4.32
C LEU A 52 -1.42 0.68 -3.14
N GLN A 53 -1.83 -0.26 -2.30
CA GLN A 53 -2.63 0.05 -1.13
C GLN A 53 -1.83 0.89 -0.12
N ILE A 54 -0.58 0.51 0.13
CA ILE A 54 0.29 1.28 1.01
C ILE A 54 0.52 2.69 0.44
N LEU A 55 0.82 2.79 -0.85
CA LEU A 55 0.99 4.07 -1.52
C LEU A 55 -0.24 4.96 -1.36
N SER A 56 -1.43 4.40 -1.55
CA SER A 56 -2.68 5.11 -1.38
C SER A 56 -2.83 5.63 0.06
N ASN A 57 -2.51 4.80 1.05
CA ASN A 57 -2.60 5.20 2.45
C ASN A 57 -1.60 6.31 2.80
N LEU A 58 -0.37 6.21 2.29
CA LEU A 58 0.64 7.25 2.50
C LEU A 58 0.24 8.55 1.80
N ALA A 59 -0.28 8.46 0.58
CA ALA A 59 -0.73 9.62 -0.18
C ALA A 59 -1.91 10.32 0.51
N ASN A 60 -2.82 9.55 1.09
CA ASN A 60 -3.94 10.12 1.86
C ASN A 60 -3.44 10.85 3.09
N ASP A 61 -2.46 10.28 3.80
CA ASP A 61 -1.85 10.93 4.96
C ASP A 61 -1.22 12.27 4.57
N TYR A 62 -0.43 12.27 3.51
CA TYR A 62 0.23 13.48 3.01
C TYR A 62 -0.81 14.51 2.52
N GLY A 63 -1.78 14.07 1.74
CA GLY A 63 -2.80 14.95 1.18
C GLY A 63 -3.65 15.61 2.27
N ASP A 64 -4.04 14.85 3.29
CA ASP A 64 -4.80 15.39 4.40
C ASP A 64 -4.01 16.45 5.17
N ALA A 65 -2.71 16.24 5.34
CA ALA A 65 -1.85 17.20 6.02
C ALA A 65 -1.68 18.49 5.21
N VAL A 66 -1.46 18.36 3.90
CA VAL A 66 -1.22 19.51 3.02
C VAL A 66 -2.52 20.33 2.83
N SER A 67 -3.66 19.66 2.68
CA SER A 67 -4.94 20.34 2.45
C SER A 67 -5.54 20.94 3.71
N GLY A 68 -5.03 20.55 4.89
CA GLY A 68 -5.61 20.98 6.16
C GLY A 68 -6.90 20.25 6.53
N ALA A 69 -7.29 19.23 5.77
CA ALA A 69 -8.50 18.47 6.05
C ALA A 69 -8.38 17.66 7.35
N ASP A 70 -7.15 17.30 7.74
CA ASP A 70 -6.86 16.56 8.96
C ASP A 70 -6.10 17.47 9.92
N ASN A 71 -6.83 18.15 10.80
CA ASN A 71 -6.31 19.23 11.63
C ASN A 71 -6.09 18.83 13.11
N GLY A 72 -6.00 17.54 13.38
CA GLY A 72 -5.78 17.05 14.75
C GLY A 72 -7.05 16.81 15.55
N GLU A 73 -8.21 17.22 15.04
CA GLU A 73 -9.50 16.97 15.67
C GLU A 73 -10.15 15.68 15.16
N ARG A 74 -9.42 14.96 14.37
CA ARG A 74 -9.86 13.75 13.70
C ARG A 74 -10.26 12.68 14.72
N ILE A 75 -11.39 12.04 14.46
CA ILE A 75 -11.83 10.85 15.18
C ILE A 75 -11.24 9.63 14.47
N GLY A 76 -10.54 8.80 15.21
CA GLY A 76 -9.91 7.60 14.66
C GLY A 76 -8.39 7.67 14.75
N PRO A 77 -7.66 6.80 14.02
CA PRO A 77 -6.19 6.77 14.09
C PRO A 77 -5.58 8.10 13.68
N GLN A 78 -4.58 8.53 14.44
CA GLN A 78 -3.86 9.77 14.17
C GLN A 78 -3.01 9.63 12.90
N ARG A 79 -3.01 10.66 12.06
CA ARG A 79 -2.19 10.68 10.85
C ARG A 79 -0.75 11.05 11.20
N ALA A 80 0.20 10.39 10.53
CA ALA A 80 1.61 10.52 10.86
C ALA A 80 2.16 11.93 10.57
N VAL A 81 1.81 12.51 9.42
CA VAL A 81 2.35 13.82 9.04
C VAL A 81 1.74 14.93 9.90
N VAL A 82 0.42 14.90 10.12
CA VAL A 82 -0.26 15.90 10.93
C VAL A 82 0.25 15.90 12.36
N SER A 83 0.53 14.70 12.92
CA SER A 83 1.03 14.58 14.29
C SER A 83 2.50 15.00 14.44
N GLY A 84 3.22 15.23 13.34
CA GLY A 84 4.62 15.59 13.36
C GLY A 84 5.58 14.42 13.54
N LEU A 85 5.08 13.20 13.55
CA LEU A 85 5.91 12.00 13.72
C LEU A 85 6.72 11.68 12.46
N ILE A 86 6.20 12.07 11.30
CA ILE A 86 6.87 11.92 10.01
C ILE A 86 6.81 13.27 9.30
N THR A 87 7.94 13.74 8.77
CA THR A 87 7.96 15.00 8.03
C THR A 87 7.34 14.84 6.65
N ARG A 88 6.91 15.96 6.05
CA ARG A 88 6.39 15.94 4.68
C ARG A 88 7.41 15.41 3.68
N HIS A 89 8.68 15.80 3.86
CA HIS A 89 9.76 15.31 2.98
C HIS A 89 9.92 13.81 3.09
N GLN A 90 9.94 13.28 4.32
CA GLN A 90 10.05 11.83 4.54
C GLN A 90 8.88 11.10 3.89
N MET A 91 7.68 11.65 4.01
CA MET A 91 6.49 11.03 3.41
C MET A 91 6.58 11.04 1.89
N CYS A 92 7.04 12.14 1.28
CA CYS A 92 7.23 12.22 -0.17
C CYS A 92 8.24 11.19 -0.67
N VAL A 93 9.35 11.01 0.06
CA VAL A 93 10.36 10.01 -0.30
C VAL A 93 9.78 8.61 -0.22
N ALA A 94 9.05 8.32 0.84
CA ALA A 94 8.41 7.00 1.03
C ALA A 94 7.40 6.72 -0.08
N MET A 95 6.59 7.72 -0.46
CA MET A 95 5.63 7.58 -1.56
C MET A 95 6.35 7.30 -2.88
N GLY A 96 7.45 8.03 -3.15
CA GLY A 96 8.23 7.81 -4.36
C GLY A 96 8.83 6.42 -4.44
N LEU A 97 9.41 5.94 -3.33
CA LEU A 97 9.98 4.61 -3.26
C LEU A 97 8.91 3.52 -3.42
N THR A 98 7.76 3.70 -2.77
CA THR A 98 6.64 2.76 -2.87
C THR A 98 6.08 2.73 -4.29
N ALA A 99 5.95 3.90 -4.93
CA ALA A 99 5.47 4.01 -6.30
C ALA A 99 6.43 3.29 -7.26
N LEU A 100 7.74 3.50 -7.09
CA LEU A 100 8.75 2.83 -7.92
C LEU A 100 8.65 1.31 -7.75
N ALA A 101 8.55 0.83 -6.52
CA ALA A 101 8.41 -0.60 -6.26
C ALA A 101 7.14 -1.15 -6.91
N ALA A 102 6.03 -0.41 -6.84
CA ALA A 102 4.77 -0.82 -7.46
C ALA A 102 4.88 -0.91 -8.98
N VAL A 103 5.57 0.05 -9.61
CA VAL A 103 5.80 0.03 -11.06
C VAL A 103 6.64 -1.18 -11.45
N VAL A 104 7.75 -1.43 -10.74
CA VAL A 104 8.61 -2.57 -11.02
C VAL A 104 7.84 -3.88 -10.87
N SER A 105 7.10 -4.02 -9.78
CA SER A 105 6.28 -5.21 -9.52
C SER A 105 5.21 -5.41 -10.60
N GLY A 106 4.50 -4.34 -10.96
CA GLY A 106 3.46 -4.38 -11.98
C GLY A 106 3.98 -4.74 -13.36
N LEU A 107 5.14 -4.16 -13.74
CA LEU A 107 5.76 -4.50 -15.02
C LEU A 107 6.25 -5.95 -15.04
N SER A 108 6.80 -6.42 -13.91
CA SER A 108 7.19 -7.83 -13.78
C SER A 108 5.98 -8.75 -13.93
N LEU A 109 4.85 -8.35 -13.35
CA LEU A 109 3.60 -9.10 -13.48
C LEU A 109 3.15 -9.19 -14.94
N LEU A 110 3.22 -8.08 -15.67
CA LEU A 110 2.84 -8.06 -17.10
C LEU A 110 3.75 -8.97 -17.91
N VAL A 111 5.05 -8.96 -17.65
CA VAL A 111 5.99 -9.84 -18.34
C VAL A 111 5.68 -11.31 -18.04
N CYS A 112 5.41 -11.63 -16.77
CA CYS A 112 5.06 -13.00 -16.38
C CYS A 112 3.75 -13.47 -17.02
N ALA A 113 2.76 -12.58 -17.15
CA ALA A 113 1.44 -12.95 -17.64
C ALA A 113 1.36 -13.02 -19.17
N PHE A 114 2.10 -12.16 -19.87
CA PHE A 114 1.95 -11.99 -21.31
C PHE A 114 3.27 -12.13 -22.10
N GLY A 115 4.37 -12.18 -21.40
CA GLY A 115 5.70 -12.27 -22.03
C GLY A 115 6.10 -13.64 -22.51
#